data_e87e505c9f55c25ae342080577f080bc
#
_entry.id   e87e505c9f55c25ae342080577f080bc
#
_cell.length_a   1.000
_cell.length_b   1.000
_cell.length_c   1.000
_cell.angle_alpha   90.00
_cell.angle_beta   90.00
_cell.angle_gamma   90.00
#
_symmetry.space_group_name_H-M   'P 1'
#
loop_
_entity.id
_entity.type
_entity.pdbx_description
1 polymer ?
#
loop_
_entity_poly.entity_id
_entity_poly.type
_entity_poly.pdbx_seq_one_letter_code
_entity_poly.pdbx_strand_id
1 'polypeptide(L)'
;LEPCTVIANAKYNGVKAITHFIHAGDKVIANNDEDNNMTATSDDGKTQTVIHRNSGTSDQTFVIDLSKYGEIADNAYGELYLTTETSAEDKNAGVDSATPEVFAKTSNVKQAEGSVMIDKAAKTATVTVPARSIASIQLTGVTGYAKDAAVETGDTYQLVGKQSGKAVADTTSGDSALSLANVASDAENAKKQTWTFTQIEQPADSERPDLKA
;
A
#
# COMPACT_ATOMS: atom_id res chain seq x y z
N LEU A 1 -11.32 -25.28 38.92
CA LEU A 1 -11.36 -24.35 37.79
C LEU A 1 -10.92 -25.13 36.55
N GLU A 2 -11.87 -25.36 35.62
CA GLU A 2 -11.51 -25.94 34.32
C GLU A 2 -10.58 -24.96 33.57
N PRO A 3 -9.56 -25.44 32.87
CA PRO A 3 -8.68 -24.58 32.09
C PRO A 3 -9.49 -23.89 30.97
N CYS A 4 -9.40 -22.58 30.89
CA CYS A 4 -10.00 -21.83 29.78
C CYS A 4 -9.33 -22.27 28.46
N THR A 5 -10.11 -22.81 27.53
CA THR A 5 -9.64 -23.15 26.20
C THR A 5 -9.85 -21.94 25.28
N VAL A 6 -8.76 -21.45 24.66
CA VAL A 6 -8.85 -20.40 23.63
C VAL A 6 -8.95 -21.08 22.27
N ILE A 7 -10.01 -20.76 21.53
CA ILE A 7 -10.26 -21.30 20.20
C ILE A 7 -10.09 -20.19 19.17
N ALA A 8 -9.14 -20.36 18.24
CA ALA A 8 -8.97 -19.47 17.11
C ALA A 8 -10.00 -19.79 16.01
N ASN A 9 -10.66 -18.78 15.48
CA ASN A 9 -11.67 -18.92 14.43
C ASN A 9 -11.20 -18.27 13.11
N ALA A 10 -12.00 -18.43 12.03
CA ALA A 10 -11.68 -17.90 10.71
C ALA A 10 -11.45 -16.37 10.69
N LYS A 11 -12.15 -15.60 11.53
CA LYS A 11 -11.93 -14.16 11.65
C LYS A 11 -10.54 -13.84 12.21
N TYR A 12 -10.07 -14.64 13.16
CA TYR A 12 -8.72 -14.48 13.69
C TYR A 12 -7.66 -14.69 12.60
N ASN A 13 -7.85 -15.65 11.70
CA ASN A 13 -6.94 -15.89 10.57
C ASN A 13 -6.83 -14.67 9.66
N GLY A 14 -7.97 -14.06 9.32
CA GLY A 14 -8.00 -12.83 8.52
C GLY A 14 -7.29 -11.66 9.21
N VAL A 15 -7.52 -11.46 10.50
CA VAL A 15 -6.84 -10.42 11.29
C VAL A 15 -5.34 -10.71 11.35
N LYS A 16 -4.95 -11.96 11.63
CA LYS A 16 -3.55 -12.37 11.72
C LYS A 16 -2.80 -12.15 10.39
N ALA A 17 -3.45 -12.37 9.25
CA ALA A 17 -2.84 -12.13 7.93
C ALA A 17 -2.39 -10.67 7.75
N ILE A 18 -2.94 -9.74 8.50
CA ILE A 18 -2.57 -8.32 8.49
C ILE A 18 -1.63 -8.00 9.66
N THR A 19 -2.07 -8.25 10.89
CA THR A 19 -1.38 -7.80 12.11
C THR A 19 -0.07 -8.53 12.39
N HIS A 20 0.17 -9.67 11.76
CA HIS A 20 1.45 -10.36 11.86
C HIS A 20 2.54 -9.70 11.00
N PHE A 21 2.16 -8.88 10.04
CA PHE A 21 3.08 -8.31 9.04
C PHE A 21 3.13 -6.78 9.05
N ILE A 22 2.09 -6.12 9.56
CA ILE A 22 2.03 -4.66 9.71
C ILE A 22 1.90 -4.34 11.20
N HIS A 23 2.83 -3.57 11.72
CA HIS A 23 2.97 -3.28 13.14
C HIS A 23 2.76 -1.79 13.45
N ALA A 24 2.61 -1.49 14.73
CA ALA A 24 2.60 -0.11 15.18
C ALA A 24 3.94 0.57 14.85
N GLY A 25 3.87 1.74 14.22
CA GLY A 25 5.04 2.48 13.72
C GLY A 25 5.26 2.33 12.22
N ASP A 26 4.73 1.26 11.59
CA ASP A 26 4.81 1.10 10.14
C ASP A 26 3.99 2.19 9.44
N LYS A 27 4.47 2.62 8.28
CA LYS A 27 3.86 3.69 7.49
C LYS A 27 3.02 3.10 6.38
N VAL A 28 1.71 3.31 6.44
CA VAL A 28 0.79 2.91 5.37
C VAL A 28 1.06 3.75 4.12
N ILE A 29 1.12 3.08 2.98
CA ILE A 29 1.36 3.68 1.67
C ILE A 29 0.08 3.57 0.85
N ALA A 30 -0.33 4.67 0.22
CA ALA A 30 -1.45 4.66 -0.72
C ALA A 30 -1.14 3.77 -1.93
N ASN A 31 -2.15 3.04 -2.40
CA ASN A 31 -2.08 2.19 -3.57
C ASN A 31 -3.27 2.44 -4.50
N ASN A 32 -3.30 1.83 -5.67
CA ASN A 32 -4.33 2.07 -6.68
C ASN A 32 -5.54 1.12 -6.59
N ASP A 33 -5.57 0.22 -5.61
CA ASP A 33 -6.68 -0.73 -5.36
C ASP A 33 -6.84 -0.94 -3.84
N GLU A 34 -7.28 0.10 -3.14
CA GLU A 34 -7.43 0.13 -1.68
C GLU A 34 -8.52 -0.83 -1.17
N ASP A 35 -9.44 -1.25 -2.03
CA ASP A 35 -10.49 -2.21 -1.67
C ASP A 35 -9.93 -3.62 -1.45
N ASN A 36 -8.86 -3.99 -2.15
CA ASN A 36 -8.26 -5.31 -2.10
C ASN A 36 -6.84 -5.33 -1.57
N ASN A 37 -6.18 -4.18 -1.48
CA ASN A 37 -4.79 -4.08 -1.05
C ASN A 37 -4.60 -3.17 0.15
N MET A 38 -3.67 -3.56 1.02
CA MET A 38 -3.08 -2.70 2.03
C MET A 38 -1.56 -2.76 1.86
N THR A 39 -0.90 -1.62 1.81
CA THR A 39 0.55 -1.50 1.66
C THR A 39 1.15 -0.72 2.82
N ALA A 40 2.28 -1.19 3.32
CA ALA A 40 3.00 -0.51 4.38
C ALA A 40 4.52 -0.67 4.23
N THR A 41 5.25 0.31 4.71
CA THR A 41 6.71 0.25 4.90
C THR A 41 6.98 0.16 6.38
N SER A 42 7.87 -0.74 6.80
CA SER A 42 8.34 -0.84 8.19
C SER A 42 8.91 0.51 8.67
N ASP A 43 8.88 0.75 9.98
CA ASP A 43 9.35 2.01 10.54
C ASP A 43 10.81 2.32 10.18
N ASP A 44 11.66 1.28 10.10
CA ASP A 44 13.06 1.39 9.65
C ASP A 44 13.24 1.48 8.12
N GLY A 45 12.18 1.39 7.35
CA GLY A 45 12.17 1.50 5.89
C GLY A 45 12.71 0.29 5.12
N LYS A 46 13.04 -0.82 5.81
CA LYS A 46 13.75 -1.97 5.19
C LYS A 46 12.85 -3.05 4.63
N THR A 47 11.62 -3.13 5.12
CA THR A 47 10.65 -4.13 4.69
C THR A 47 9.42 -3.45 4.13
N GLN A 48 9.00 -3.87 2.95
CA GLN A 48 7.75 -3.45 2.33
C GLN A 48 6.75 -4.59 2.46
N THR A 49 5.58 -4.30 2.98
CA THR A 49 4.50 -5.28 3.15
C THR A 49 3.34 -4.94 2.22
N VAL A 50 2.88 -5.93 1.47
CA VAL A 50 1.65 -5.85 0.67
C VAL A 50 0.72 -6.95 1.13
N ILE A 51 -0.46 -6.58 1.60
CA ILE A 51 -1.54 -7.51 1.88
C ILE A 51 -2.52 -7.44 0.71
N HIS A 52 -2.78 -8.56 0.05
CA HIS A 52 -3.74 -8.65 -1.05
C HIS A 52 -4.83 -9.67 -0.74
N ARG A 53 -6.09 -9.28 -0.97
CA ARG A 53 -7.25 -10.14 -0.83
C ARG A 53 -7.76 -10.58 -2.20
N ASN A 54 -7.65 -11.86 -2.51
CA ASN A 54 -8.35 -12.46 -3.63
C ASN A 54 -9.69 -13.06 -3.17
N SER A 55 -10.78 -12.33 -3.32
CA SER A 55 -12.14 -12.81 -3.03
C SER A 55 -12.81 -13.55 -4.19
N GLY A 56 -12.13 -13.62 -5.35
CA GLY A 56 -12.61 -14.31 -6.54
C GLY A 56 -12.59 -15.83 -6.46
N THR A 57 -13.06 -16.47 -7.52
CA THR A 57 -13.14 -17.94 -7.65
C THR A 57 -12.01 -18.51 -8.51
N SER A 58 -11.08 -17.69 -8.97
CA SER A 58 -9.90 -18.08 -9.74
C SER A 58 -8.64 -17.43 -9.16
N ASP A 59 -7.51 -18.03 -9.44
CA ASP A 59 -6.20 -17.47 -9.09
C ASP A 59 -6.00 -16.14 -9.80
N GLN A 60 -5.35 -15.21 -9.11
CA GLN A 60 -5.02 -13.89 -9.63
C GLN A 60 -3.51 -13.69 -9.62
N THR A 61 -2.95 -13.31 -10.77
CA THR A 61 -1.57 -12.84 -10.84
C THR A 61 -1.59 -11.33 -10.92
N PHE A 62 -0.87 -10.67 -10.04
CA PHE A 62 -0.75 -9.21 -10.04
C PHE A 62 0.71 -8.79 -9.95
N VAL A 63 0.93 -7.54 -10.35
CA VAL A 63 2.25 -6.93 -10.39
C VAL A 63 2.28 -5.78 -9.37
N ILE A 64 3.24 -5.85 -8.47
CA ILE A 64 3.57 -4.77 -7.54
C ILE A 64 4.54 -3.83 -8.25
N ASP A 65 4.16 -2.58 -8.42
CA ASP A 65 5.01 -1.54 -8.99
C ASP A 65 6.00 -1.03 -7.94
N LEU A 66 7.28 -1.21 -8.22
CA LEU A 66 8.38 -0.78 -7.36
C LEU A 66 9.10 0.47 -7.92
N SER A 67 8.54 1.13 -8.93
CA SER A 67 9.17 2.27 -9.60
C SER A 67 9.42 3.46 -8.66
N LYS A 68 8.60 3.60 -7.60
CA LYS A 68 8.75 4.65 -6.58
C LYS A 68 9.85 4.37 -5.55
N TYR A 69 10.48 3.20 -5.59
CA TYR A 69 11.58 2.89 -4.67
C TYR A 69 12.92 3.31 -5.27
N GLY A 70 13.75 3.93 -4.44
CA GLY A 70 15.07 4.42 -4.86
C GLY A 70 16.06 3.30 -5.14
N GLU A 71 15.96 2.21 -4.38
CA GLU A 71 16.89 1.10 -4.46
C GLU A 71 16.18 -0.26 -4.40
N ILE A 72 16.60 -1.16 -5.28
CA ILE A 72 16.32 -2.59 -5.23
C ILE A 72 17.67 -3.29 -5.19
N ALA A 73 18.02 -3.83 -4.03
CA ALA A 73 19.32 -4.50 -3.81
C ALA A 73 19.47 -5.74 -4.70
N ASP A 74 20.71 -6.15 -5.00
CA ASP A 74 20.97 -7.36 -5.80
C ASP A 74 20.45 -8.63 -5.15
N ASN A 75 20.43 -8.66 -3.83
CA ASN A 75 19.91 -9.75 -3.03
C ASN A 75 18.49 -9.49 -2.52
N ALA A 76 17.74 -8.58 -3.14
CA ALA A 76 16.35 -8.35 -2.79
C ALA A 76 15.54 -9.63 -3.02
N TYR A 77 14.66 -9.94 -2.08
CA TYR A 77 13.79 -11.12 -2.15
C TYR A 77 12.40 -10.81 -1.60
N GLY A 78 11.44 -11.63 -2.01
CA GLY A 78 10.08 -11.57 -1.53
C GLY A 78 9.65 -12.88 -0.86
N GLU A 79 8.91 -12.75 0.22
CA GLU A 79 8.26 -13.87 0.89
C GLU A 79 6.74 -13.75 0.75
N LEU A 80 6.09 -14.87 0.45
CA LEU A 80 4.65 -14.97 0.35
C LEU A 80 4.11 -15.87 1.47
N TYR A 81 3.13 -15.37 2.19
CA TYR A 81 2.36 -16.12 3.17
C TYR A 81 0.89 -16.12 2.76
N LEU A 82 0.28 -17.29 2.71
CA LEU A 82 -1.13 -17.43 2.34
C LEU A 82 -1.98 -17.78 3.55
N THR A 83 -3.12 -17.11 3.65
CA THR A 83 -4.23 -17.51 4.51
C THR A 83 -5.38 -17.90 3.60
N THR A 84 -5.74 -19.19 3.62
CA THR A 84 -6.72 -19.76 2.69
C THR A 84 -8.02 -20.12 3.39
N GLU A 85 -9.09 -20.30 2.62
CA GLU A 85 -10.35 -20.82 3.12
C GLU A 85 -10.19 -22.27 3.61
N THR A 86 -10.88 -22.62 4.69
CA THR A 86 -10.98 -24.00 5.15
C THR A 86 -11.68 -24.85 4.09
N SER A 87 -11.14 -26.01 3.78
CA SER A 87 -11.71 -26.92 2.78
C SER A 87 -13.13 -27.36 3.17
N ALA A 88 -13.93 -27.72 2.16
CA ALA A 88 -15.27 -28.26 2.40
C ALA A 88 -15.22 -29.58 3.18
N GLU A 89 -14.17 -30.37 2.99
CA GLU A 89 -13.94 -31.63 3.70
C GLU A 89 -13.70 -31.39 5.19
N ASP A 90 -12.83 -30.45 5.54
CA ASP A 90 -12.56 -30.07 6.92
C ASP A 90 -13.82 -29.52 7.62
N LYS A 91 -14.62 -28.70 6.92
CA LYS A 91 -15.90 -28.20 7.43
C LYS A 91 -16.91 -29.31 7.69
N ASN A 92 -17.02 -30.28 6.77
CA ASN A 92 -17.96 -31.41 6.88
C ASN A 92 -17.56 -32.41 7.98
N ALA A 93 -16.29 -32.51 8.29
CA ALA A 93 -15.80 -33.32 9.41
C ALA A 93 -16.06 -32.67 10.79
N GLY A 94 -16.72 -31.51 10.83
CA GLY A 94 -16.93 -30.75 12.05
C GLY A 94 -15.67 -30.07 12.56
N VAL A 95 -14.65 -30.05 11.74
CA VAL A 95 -13.38 -29.41 12.01
C VAL A 95 -13.51 -27.96 11.55
N ASP A 96 -13.76 -27.08 12.47
CA ASP A 96 -13.69 -25.64 12.21
C ASP A 96 -12.21 -25.22 12.08
N SER A 97 -11.96 -24.08 11.46
CA SER A 97 -10.64 -23.43 11.44
C SER A 97 -10.07 -23.17 12.86
N ALA A 98 -10.83 -23.55 13.88
CA ALA A 98 -10.48 -23.55 15.28
C ALA A 98 -9.59 -24.74 15.71
N THR A 99 -9.51 -25.82 14.94
CA THR A 99 -8.60 -26.93 15.28
C THR A 99 -7.16 -26.58 14.93
N PRO A 100 -6.18 -26.93 15.78
CA PRO A 100 -4.77 -26.56 15.57
C PRO A 100 -4.23 -27.02 14.21
N GLU A 101 -4.63 -28.18 13.72
CA GLU A 101 -4.15 -28.71 12.44
C GLU A 101 -4.70 -27.91 11.25
N VAL A 102 -5.98 -27.61 11.24
CA VAL A 102 -6.61 -26.81 10.18
C VAL A 102 -6.09 -25.38 10.23
N PHE A 103 -5.94 -24.81 11.40
CA PHE A 103 -5.37 -23.49 11.60
C PHE A 103 -3.95 -23.41 11.04
N ALA A 104 -3.09 -24.36 11.34
CA ALA A 104 -1.71 -24.39 10.85
C ALA A 104 -1.65 -24.57 9.31
N LYS A 105 -2.62 -25.29 8.73
CA LYS A 105 -2.69 -25.56 7.28
C LYS A 105 -3.23 -24.36 6.48
N THR A 106 -4.08 -23.53 7.07
CA THR A 106 -4.83 -22.49 6.34
C THR A 106 -4.42 -21.06 6.69
N SER A 107 -3.64 -20.84 7.74
CA SER A 107 -3.33 -19.50 8.25
C SER A 107 -1.85 -19.18 8.19
N ASN A 108 -1.50 -18.09 7.47
CA ASN A 108 -0.13 -17.58 7.32
C ASN A 108 0.87 -18.66 6.92
N VAL A 109 0.50 -19.51 5.98
CA VAL A 109 1.37 -20.58 5.48
C VAL A 109 2.39 -19.99 4.53
N LYS A 110 3.67 -20.05 4.93
CA LYS A 110 4.78 -19.59 4.09
C LYS A 110 4.88 -20.45 2.83
N GLN A 111 4.97 -19.80 1.70
CA GLN A 111 5.10 -20.45 0.40
C GLN A 111 6.57 -20.69 0.06
N ALA A 112 6.81 -21.49 -0.98
CA ALA A 112 8.15 -21.79 -1.45
C ALA A 112 8.93 -20.52 -1.83
N GLU A 113 10.23 -20.58 -1.72
CA GLU A 113 11.11 -19.54 -2.22
C GLU A 113 10.88 -19.32 -3.72
N GLY A 114 10.88 -18.06 -4.16
CA GLY A 114 10.57 -17.71 -5.56
C GLY A 114 9.08 -17.53 -5.87
N SER A 115 8.17 -17.71 -4.89
CA SER A 115 6.74 -17.39 -5.08
C SER A 115 6.47 -15.91 -5.33
N VAL A 116 7.43 -15.05 -5.01
CA VAL A 116 7.46 -13.63 -5.35
C VAL A 116 8.64 -13.39 -6.28
N MET A 117 8.37 -13.04 -7.53
CA MET A 117 9.41 -12.81 -8.53
C MET A 117 9.69 -11.31 -8.65
N ILE A 118 10.87 -10.88 -8.21
CA ILE A 118 11.32 -9.49 -8.33
C ILE A 118 12.10 -9.32 -9.64
N ASP A 119 11.61 -8.43 -10.50
CA ASP A 119 12.34 -7.95 -11.67
C ASP A 119 12.94 -6.56 -11.35
N LYS A 120 14.22 -6.54 -11.09
CA LYS A 120 14.95 -5.33 -10.74
C LYS A 120 15.02 -4.33 -11.91
N ALA A 121 15.16 -4.83 -13.14
CA ALA A 121 15.26 -3.98 -14.31
C ALA A 121 13.93 -3.32 -14.65
N ALA A 122 12.84 -4.08 -14.56
CA ALA A 122 11.48 -3.57 -14.73
C ALA A 122 10.95 -2.82 -13.50
N LYS A 123 11.65 -2.90 -12.35
CA LYS A 123 11.19 -2.42 -11.04
C LYS A 123 9.79 -2.94 -10.69
N THR A 124 9.63 -4.25 -10.74
CA THR A 124 8.35 -4.89 -10.42
C THR A 124 8.56 -6.13 -9.56
N ALA A 125 7.51 -6.51 -8.81
CA ALA A 125 7.41 -7.84 -8.22
C ALA A 125 6.11 -8.50 -8.65
N THR A 126 6.17 -9.77 -9.09
CA THR A 126 5.01 -10.53 -9.59
C THR A 126 4.66 -11.63 -8.61
N VAL A 127 3.38 -11.76 -8.31
CA VAL A 127 2.83 -12.74 -7.36
C VAL A 127 1.54 -13.34 -7.91
N THR A 128 1.37 -14.65 -7.74
CA THR A 128 0.08 -15.32 -7.99
C THR A 128 -0.57 -15.69 -6.66
N VAL A 129 -1.81 -15.25 -6.48
CA VAL A 129 -2.61 -15.44 -5.26
C VAL A 129 -3.80 -16.34 -5.58
N PRO A 130 -3.91 -17.49 -4.92
CA PRO A 130 -5.02 -18.42 -5.14
C PRO A 130 -6.39 -17.80 -4.88
N ALA A 131 -7.41 -18.38 -5.49
CA ALA A 131 -8.80 -18.05 -5.22
C ALA A 131 -9.09 -18.09 -3.71
N ARG A 132 -9.96 -17.20 -3.23
CA ARG A 132 -10.46 -17.15 -1.84
C ARG A 132 -9.35 -17.16 -0.78
N SER A 133 -8.31 -16.36 -1.00
CA SER A 133 -7.18 -16.28 -0.08
C SER A 133 -6.77 -14.84 0.21
N ILE A 134 -6.02 -14.67 1.30
CA ILE A 134 -5.32 -13.45 1.63
C ILE A 134 -3.84 -13.76 1.50
N ALA A 135 -3.15 -12.97 0.69
CA ALA A 135 -1.70 -13.00 0.56
C ALA A 135 -1.07 -11.90 1.42
N SER A 136 -0.12 -12.27 2.26
CA SER A 136 0.75 -11.34 2.96
C SER A 136 2.14 -11.48 2.34
N ILE A 137 2.59 -10.43 1.69
CA ILE A 137 3.83 -10.40 0.90
C ILE A 137 4.79 -9.45 1.60
N GLN A 138 6.00 -9.92 1.88
CA GLN A 138 7.08 -9.09 2.41
C GLN A 138 8.20 -8.99 1.37
N LEU A 139 8.61 -7.77 1.06
CA LEU A 139 9.74 -7.48 0.18
C LEU A 139 10.89 -6.93 1.02
N THR A 140 12.03 -7.58 0.98
CA THR A 140 13.26 -7.18 1.67
C THR A 140 14.29 -6.73 0.63
N GLY A 141 15.06 -5.70 0.96
CA GLY A 141 16.04 -5.12 0.05
C GLY A 141 15.42 -4.17 -0.99
N VAL A 142 14.17 -3.75 -0.79
CA VAL A 142 13.49 -2.71 -1.56
C VAL A 142 13.32 -1.51 -0.66
N THR A 143 14.09 -0.45 -0.87
CA THR A 143 14.22 0.68 0.07
C THR A 143 14.14 2.04 -0.61
N GLY A 144 14.09 3.11 0.17
CA GLY A 144 14.07 4.47 -0.35
C GLY A 144 12.75 4.80 -1.06
N TYR A 145 11.62 4.36 -0.49
CA TYR A 145 10.31 4.79 -1.01
C TYR A 145 10.27 6.32 -1.07
N ALA A 146 10.14 6.84 -2.28
CA ALA A 146 9.92 8.26 -2.48
C ALA A 146 8.58 8.61 -1.84
N LYS A 147 8.60 9.29 -0.70
CA LYS A 147 7.41 9.94 -0.17
C LYS A 147 6.78 10.72 -1.32
N ASP A 148 5.47 10.61 -1.50
CA ASP A 148 4.75 11.60 -2.28
C ASP A 148 5.24 12.94 -1.75
N ALA A 149 5.74 13.79 -2.64
CA ALA A 149 6.43 15.02 -2.25
C ALA A 149 5.52 15.77 -1.28
N ALA A 150 5.89 15.81 0.00
CA ALA A 150 5.20 16.63 0.94
C ALA A 150 5.32 18.06 0.41
N VAL A 151 4.21 18.79 0.40
CA VAL A 151 4.24 20.20 0.03
C VAL A 151 5.01 20.92 1.14
N GLU A 152 6.21 21.38 0.83
CA GLU A 152 7.07 22.07 1.79
C GLU A 152 6.90 23.58 1.65
N THR A 153 6.88 24.27 2.79
CA THR A 153 6.78 25.74 2.83
C THR A 153 7.97 26.37 2.12
N GLY A 154 7.69 27.24 1.17
CA GLY A 154 8.69 27.98 0.40
C GLY A 154 9.11 27.29 -0.90
N ASP A 155 8.80 26.03 -1.06
CA ASP A 155 9.09 25.32 -2.31
C ASP A 155 8.07 25.64 -3.40
N THR A 156 8.47 25.37 -4.63
CA THR A 156 7.71 25.73 -5.84
C THR A 156 7.19 24.48 -6.54
N TYR A 157 5.89 24.46 -6.78
CA TYR A 157 5.17 23.30 -7.30
C TYR A 157 4.36 23.65 -8.54
N GLN A 158 4.08 22.63 -9.34
CA GLN A 158 3.10 22.70 -10.42
C GLN A 158 1.89 21.81 -10.07
N LEU A 159 0.69 22.41 -10.08
CA LEU A 159 -0.55 21.68 -9.82
C LEU A 159 -1.08 21.10 -11.14
N VAL A 160 -1.02 19.78 -11.28
CA VAL A 160 -1.48 19.08 -12.50
C VAL A 160 -2.65 18.16 -12.16
N GLY A 161 -3.77 18.34 -12.83
CA GLY A 161 -4.93 17.48 -12.69
C GLY A 161 -4.64 16.07 -13.23
N LYS A 162 -4.72 15.05 -12.37
CA LYS A 162 -4.41 13.65 -12.73
C LYS A 162 -5.24 13.15 -13.91
N GLN A 163 -6.51 13.53 -13.99
CA GLN A 163 -7.41 13.06 -15.04
C GLN A 163 -7.28 13.87 -16.35
N SER A 164 -7.06 15.17 -16.23
CA SER A 164 -7.00 16.06 -17.42
C SER A 164 -5.60 16.20 -18.00
N GLY A 165 -4.55 15.91 -17.22
CA GLY A 165 -3.15 16.20 -17.57
C GLY A 165 -2.84 17.70 -17.70
N LYS A 166 -3.79 18.59 -17.31
CA LYS A 166 -3.64 20.04 -17.45
C LYS A 166 -3.14 20.65 -16.14
N ALA A 167 -2.28 21.65 -16.25
CA ALA A 167 -1.77 22.44 -15.14
C ALA A 167 -2.71 23.60 -14.80
N VAL A 168 -2.80 23.95 -13.53
CA VAL A 168 -3.39 25.20 -13.07
C VAL A 168 -2.46 26.34 -13.47
N ALA A 169 -2.97 27.32 -14.19
CA ALA A 169 -2.19 28.45 -14.70
C ALA A 169 -2.84 29.79 -14.35
N ASP A 170 -1.99 30.75 -14.04
CA ASP A 170 -2.35 32.17 -14.04
C ASP A 170 -2.26 32.70 -15.48
N THR A 171 -3.40 32.95 -16.09
CA THR A 171 -3.46 33.37 -17.51
C THR A 171 -3.82 34.83 -17.69
N THR A 172 -3.95 35.58 -16.61
CA THR A 172 -4.50 36.93 -16.69
C THR A 172 -3.65 37.95 -15.95
N SER A 173 -3.69 39.18 -16.46
CA SER A 173 -3.25 40.37 -15.76
C SER A 173 -4.45 40.97 -15.01
N GLY A 174 -4.52 40.84 -13.69
CA GLY A 174 -5.58 41.41 -12.84
C GLY A 174 -6.29 40.37 -11.97
N ASP A 175 -7.39 40.75 -11.33
CA ASP A 175 -8.15 39.96 -10.33
C ASP A 175 -8.84 38.70 -10.90
N SER A 176 -8.16 37.90 -11.65
CA SER A 176 -8.80 36.95 -12.50
C SER A 176 -8.59 35.50 -12.14
N ALA A 177 -9.55 34.72 -12.56
CA ALA A 177 -9.68 33.32 -12.31
C ALA A 177 -8.48 32.52 -12.84
N LEU A 178 -8.05 31.52 -12.06
CA LEU A 178 -7.15 30.48 -12.50
C LEU A 178 -7.77 29.70 -13.67
N SER A 179 -6.96 29.27 -14.61
CA SER A 179 -7.39 28.46 -15.73
C SER A 179 -6.63 27.13 -15.80
N LEU A 180 -7.16 26.17 -16.56
CA LEU A 180 -6.48 24.94 -16.86
C LEU A 180 -5.83 25.03 -18.24
N ALA A 181 -4.52 24.96 -18.28
CA ALA A 181 -3.71 24.99 -19.52
C ALA A 181 -2.92 23.70 -19.71
N ASN A 182 -2.47 23.43 -20.92
CA ASN A 182 -1.51 22.34 -21.12
C ASN A 182 -0.24 22.63 -20.31
N VAL A 183 0.41 21.57 -19.82
CA VAL A 183 1.70 21.71 -19.14
C VAL A 183 2.68 22.41 -20.06
N ALA A 184 3.26 23.52 -19.60
CA ALA A 184 4.13 24.34 -20.40
C ALA A 184 5.45 23.63 -20.69
N SER A 185 5.89 23.69 -21.95
CA SER A 185 7.18 23.17 -22.40
C SER A 185 8.29 24.24 -22.44
N ASP A 186 7.93 25.51 -22.25
CA ASP A 186 8.84 26.65 -22.25
C ASP A 186 8.86 27.36 -20.89
N ALA A 187 9.98 28.00 -20.58
CA ALA A 187 10.23 28.59 -19.29
C ALA A 187 9.33 29.80 -18.94
N GLU A 188 8.84 30.52 -19.95
CA GLU A 188 8.02 31.70 -19.72
C GLU A 188 6.59 31.32 -19.30
N ASN A 189 5.99 30.37 -20.02
CA ASN A 189 4.67 29.86 -19.66
C ASN A 189 4.71 28.96 -18.40
N ALA A 190 5.83 28.25 -18.14
CA ALA A 190 6.02 27.51 -16.92
C ALA A 190 5.92 28.38 -15.65
N LYS A 191 6.41 29.62 -15.70
CA LYS A 191 6.28 30.57 -14.58
C LYS A 191 4.84 30.87 -14.21
N LYS A 192 3.92 30.85 -15.18
CA LYS A 192 2.47 31.07 -14.96
C LYS A 192 1.79 29.83 -14.35
N GLN A 193 2.46 28.68 -14.32
CA GLN A 193 1.96 27.40 -13.80
C GLN A 193 2.68 26.99 -12.52
N THR A 194 3.49 27.86 -11.96
CA THR A 194 4.36 27.58 -10.81
C THR A 194 3.81 28.30 -9.59
N TRP A 195 3.64 27.56 -8.50
CA TRP A 195 3.00 28.00 -7.27
C TRP A 195 3.93 27.77 -6.08
N THR A 196 4.07 28.75 -5.22
CA THR A 196 4.76 28.61 -3.94
C THR A 196 3.72 28.42 -2.85
N PHE A 197 3.91 27.41 -2.01
CA PHE A 197 3.04 27.12 -0.89
C PHE A 197 3.66 27.61 0.41
N THR A 198 2.83 28.17 1.27
CA THR A 198 3.22 28.55 2.62
C THR A 198 2.30 27.87 3.59
N GLN A 199 2.85 27.11 4.52
CA GLN A 199 2.08 26.54 5.62
C GLN A 199 1.57 27.65 6.52
N ILE A 200 0.28 27.68 6.76
CA ILE A 200 -0.35 28.60 7.69
C ILE A 200 -0.55 27.82 9.00
N GLU A 201 0.02 28.34 10.10
CA GLU A 201 -0.28 27.78 11.42
C GLU A 201 -1.75 28.02 11.75
N GLN A 202 -2.41 26.95 12.19
CA GLN A 202 -3.80 27.05 12.60
C GLN A 202 -3.88 27.76 13.96
N PRO A 203 -4.81 28.72 14.14
CA PRO A 203 -5.01 29.38 15.43
C PRO A 203 -5.32 28.35 16.53
N ALA A 204 -4.81 28.60 17.73
CA ALA A 204 -4.91 27.67 18.86
C ALA A 204 -6.36 27.41 19.34
N ASP A 205 -7.29 28.28 19.00
CA ASP A 205 -8.71 28.27 19.34
C ASP A 205 -9.62 27.81 18.18
N SER A 206 -9.06 27.16 17.18
CA SER A 206 -9.80 26.58 16.08
C SER A 206 -10.72 25.46 16.57
N GLU A 207 -11.98 25.45 16.11
CA GLU A 207 -12.96 24.38 16.42
C GLU A 207 -12.56 23.00 15.86
N ARG A 208 -11.50 22.93 15.04
CA ARG A 208 -11.01 21.70 14.43
C ARG A 208 -9.51 21.55 14.63
N PRO A 209 -9.08 21.27 15.88
CA PRO A 209 -7.66 21.12 16.22
C PRO A 209 -7.00 19.87 15.59
N ASP A 210 -7.80 18.96 15.05
CA ASP A 210 -7.42 17.73 14.35
C ASP A 210 -6.96 17.97 12.90
N LEU A 211 -7.34 19.11 12.31
CA LEU A 211 -6.86 19.53 10.99
C LEU A 211 -5.60 20.37 11.14
N LYS A 212 -4.47 19.71 11.22
CA LYS A 212 -3.17 20.37 11.00
C LYS A 212 -2.95 20.45 9.50
N ALA A 213 -2.77 21.66 8.99
CA ALA A 213 -2.34 21.90 7.63
C ALA A 213 -0.90 21.38 7.43
#